data_c85051b4f50d112548a841160825a6fd
#
_entry.id   c85051b4f50d112548a841160825a6fd
#
_cell.length_a   1.000
_cell.length_b   1.000
_cell.length_c   1.000
_cell.angle_alpha   90.00
_cell.angle_beta   90.00
_cell.angle_gamma   90.00
#
_symmetry.space_group_name_H-M   'P 1'
#
loop_
_entity.id
_entity.type
_entity.pdbx_description
1 polymer ?
#
loop_
_entity_poly.entity_id
_entity_poly.type
_entity_poly.pdbx_seq_one_letter_code
_entity_poly.pdbx_strand_id
1 'polypeptide(L)'
;MEAKVYNQEGKETGKVKLPESVFALPWNNNLVHQVVVSIQSNRRLPVAHSKDRSEVRGGGRKPWRQKGTGNARHGSIRSPLWRGGGATFGPRSEKNYSKKINKKMKAKALFTALSKKFKDNEIIFIDNLSFTGPKSAQAKKVLDSLSGISGFKDLATKRKNAALLSLGEKDKNTERSFRNFGNILVDEARNLDAEELLTYKYLILSQPENIFKFLEKKLPGKPVKKAPVRKATKPAVKKTVKKTVKKPAVKKTTKRK
;
A
#
# COMPACT_ATOMS: atom_id res chain seq x y z
N MET A 1 3.75 -13.84 -27.65
CA MET A 1 5.10 -13.42 -27.19
C MET A 1 5.73 -14.55 -26.39
N GLU A 2 7.03 -14.79 -26.52
CA GLU A 2 7.77 -15.80 -25.76
C GLU A 2 8.92 -15.16 -25.01
N ALA A 3 9.24 -15.70 -23.83
CA ALA A 3 10.38 -15.28 -23.02
C ALA A 3 11.19 -16.50 -22.58
N LYS A 4 12.50 -16.31 -22.41
CA LYS A 4 13.42 -17.31 -21.89
C LYS A 4 13.23 -17.46 -20.39
N VAL A 5 13.27 -18.71 -19.91
CA VAL A 5 13.22 -19.06 -18.49
C VAL A 5 14.57 -19.59 -18.07
N TYR A 6 15.04 -19.15 -16.92
CA TYR A 6 16.34 -19.50 -16.36
C TYR A 6 16.20 -20.30 -15.06
N ASN A 7 17.20 -21.08 -14.74
CA ASN A 7 17.33 -21.73 -13.44
C ASN A 7 18.07 -20.81 -12.44
N GLN A 8 18.27 -21.28 -11.20
CA GLN A 8 19.02 -20.55 -10.17
C GLN A 8 20.51 -20.32 -10.53
N GLU A 9 21.06 -21.08 -11.46
CA GLU A 9 22.45 -20.96 -11.96
C GLU A 9 22.57 -20.00 -13.15
N GLY A 10 21.49 -19.40 -13.61
CA GLY A 10 21.49 -18.51 -14.78
C GLY A 10 21.52 -19.23 -16.13
N LYS A 11 21.31 -20.55 -16.16
CA LYS A 11 21.22 -21.33 -17.41
C LYS A 11 19.80 -21.33 -17.95
N GLU A 12 19.63 -21.26 -19.28
CA GLU A 12 18.33 -21.34 -19.94
C GLU A 12 17.73 -22.74 -19.75
N THR A 13 16.52 -22.83 -19.19
CA THR A 13 15.79 -24.08 -18.99
C THR A 13 14.73 -24.29 -20.07
N GLY A 14 14.13 -23.21 -20.56
CA GLY A 14 13.07 -23.28 -21.57
C GLY A 14 12.52 -21.95 -21.97
N LYS A 15 11.33 -21.96 -22.57
CA LYS A 15 10.60 -20.76 -22.95
C LYS A 15 9.18 -20.79 -22.38
N VAL A 16 8.69 -19.66 -21.95
CA VAL A 16 7.31 -19.48 -21.46
C VAL A 16 6.53 -18.56 -22.40
N LYS A 17 5.28 -18.91 -22.67
CA LYS A 17 4.36 -18.06 -23.46
C LYS A 17 3.78 -16.96 -22.55
N LEU A 18 3.97 -15.71 -22.95
CA LEU A 18 3.47 -14.56 -22.23
C LEU A 18 2.03 -14.20 -22.66
N PRO A 19 1.11 -13.94 -21.73
CA PRO A 19 -0.23 -13.45 -22.06
C PRO A 19 -0.16 -12.01 -22.64
N GLU A 20 -0.60 -11.86 -23.88
CA GLU A 20 -0.58 -10.56 -24.59
C GLU A 20 -1.43 -9.50 -23.88
N SER A 21 -2.49 -9.93 -23.21
CA SER A 21 -3.35 -9.04 -22.40
C SER A 21 -2.62 -8.33 -21.24
N VAL A 22 -1.46 -8.85 -20.83
CA VAL A 22 -0.64 -8.31 -19.73
C VAL A 22 0.61 -7.62 -20.23
N PHE A 23 1.29 -8.21 -21.26
CA PHE A 23 2.63 -7.77 -21.70
C PHE A 23 2.65 -7.02 -23.03
N ALA A 24 1.50 -6.85 -23.73
CA ALA A 24 1.42 -6.16 -25.02
C ALA A 24 0.73 -4.79 -24.97
N LEU A 25 0.51 -4.24 -23.80
CA LEU A 25 -0.21 -2.97 -23.65
C LEU A 25 0.65 -1.76 -24.05
N PRO A 26 0.07 -0.77 -24.76
CA PRO A 26 0.77 0.47 -25.07
C PRO A 26 1.00 1.29 -23.80
N TRP A 27 2.12 2.02 -23.76
CA TRP A 27 2.45 2.90 -22.65
C TRP A 27 1.47 4.08 -22.55
N ASN A 28 0.99 4.36 -21.33
CA ASN A 28 0.14 5.52 -21.03
C ASN A 28 0.67 6.24 -19.79
N ASN A 29 1.40 7.33 -20.03
CA ASN A 29 2.07 8.10 -18.98
C ASN A 29 1.09 8.68 -17.96
N ASN A 30 -0.02 9.28 -18.41
CA ASN A 30 -0.99 9.93 -17.52
C ASN A 30 -1.64 8.94 -16.55
N LEU A 31 -2.00 7.75 -17.05
CA LEU A 31 -2.58 6.69 -16.22
C LEU A 31 -1.60 6.20 -15.16
N VAL A 32 -0.37 5.91 -15.55
CA VAL A 32 0.68 5.41 -14.65
C VAL A 32 1.02 6.47 -13.61
N HIS A 33 1.23 7.73 -14.02
CA HIS A 33 1.50 8.84 -13.11
C HIS A 33 0.39 9.03 -12.08
N GLN A 34 -0.88 9.06 -12.50
CA GLN A 34 -2.03 9.22 -11.60
C GLN A 34 -2.08 8.10 -10.54
N VAL A 35 -1.84 6.85 -10.97
CA VAL A 35 -1.87 5.69 -10.06
C VAL A 35 -0.70 5.72 -9.09
N VAL A 36 0.53 6.00 -9.56
CA VAL A 36 1.74 6.08 -8.72
C VAL A 36 1.61 7.18 -7.68
N VAL A 37 1.24 8.41 -8.07
CA VAL A 37 1.02 9.53 -7.12
C VAL A 37 -0.08 9.19 -6.09
N SER A 38 -1.09 8.45 -6.49
CA SER A 38 -2.15 8.04 -5.55
C SER A 38 -1.67 6.98 -4.57
N ILE A 39 -0.83 6.02 -4.99
CA ILE A 39 -0.22 5.01 -4.11
C ILE A 39 0.72 5.71 -3.11
N GLN A 40 1.59 6.61 -3.56
CA GLN A 40 2.49 7.39 -2.71
C GLN A 40 1.73 8.24 -1.70
N SER A 41 0.63 8.86 -2.12
CA SER A 41 -0.25 9.64 -1.24
C SER A 41 -0.88 8.77 -0.15
N ASN A 42 -1.25 7.52 -0.47
CA ASN A 42 -1.84 6.57 0.48
C ASN A 42 -0.81 6.01 1.49
N ARG A 43 0.46 5.96 1.12
CA ARG A 43 1.56 5.57 2.04
C ARG A 43 1.95 6.68 3.01
N ARG A 44 1.56 7.93 2.72
CA ARG A 44 1.95 9.07 3.54
C ARG A 44 1.27 9.05 4.90
N LEU A 45 2.08 9.04 5.96
CA LEU A 45 1.60 9.17 7.35
C LEU A 45 1.61 10.65 7.76
N PRO A 46 0.47 11.21 8.20
CA PRO A 46 0.39 12.61 8.65
C PRO A 46 0.89 12.73 10.10
N VAL A 47 2.22 12.67 10.31
CA VAL A 47 2.83 12.78 11.65
C VAL A 47 2.99 14.23 12.08
N ALA A 48 3.29 15.14 11.14
CA ALA A 48 3.53 16.53 11.44
C ALA A 48 2.23 17.24 11.87
N HIS A 49 2.30 17.94 13.01
CA HIS A 49 1.19 18.74 13.56
C HIS A 49 1.72 20.05 14.12
N SER A 50 1.09 21.16 13.79
CA SER A 50 1.35 22.46 14.39
C SER A 50 0.11 22.96 15.13
N LYS A 51 0.31 23.55 16.29
CA LYS A 51 -0.78 24.11 17.10
C LYS A 51 -1.42 25.31 16.41
N ASP A 52 -2.73 25.30 16.27
CA ASP A 52 -3.50 26.47 15.84
C ASP A 52 -3.80 27.40 17.03
N ARG A 53 -4.50 28.48 16.75
CA ARG A 53 -4.84 29.46 17.82
C ARG A 53 -5.72 28.87 18.93
N SER A 54 -6.42 27.78 18.69
CA SER A 54 -7.27 27.12 19.70
C SER A 54 -6.45 26.23 20.63
N GLU A 55 -5.37 25.62 20.11
CA GLU A 55 -4.53 24.68 20.83
C GLU A 55 -3.37 25.35 21.60
N VAL A 56 -3.03 26.59 21.26
CA VAL A 56 -1.99 27.33 21.98
C VAL A 56 -2.50 27.76 23.37
N ARG A 57 -1.69 27.52 24.41
CA ARG A 57 -2.01 27.92 25.79
C ARG A 57 -2.03 29.45 25.94
N GLY A 58 -2.97 29.98 26.71
CA GLY A 58 -3.07 31.40 27.05
C GLY A 58 -4.23 32.12 26.36
N GLY A 59 -4.23 33.44 26.32
CA GLY A 59 -5.12 34.26 25.52
C GLY A 59 -6.59 34.34 25.96
N GLY A 60 -6.92 33.96 27.19
CA GLY A 60 -8.29 34.06 27.71
C GLY A 60 -8.72 35.50 27.95
N ARG A 61 -7.78 36.41 28.25
CA ARG A 61 -8.05 37.83 28.47
C ARG A 61 -7.71 38.64 27.22
N LYS A 62 -8.58 39.63 26.89
CA LYS A 62 -8.31 40.60 25.83
C LYS A 62 -7.10 41.45 26.20
N PRO A 63 -6.09 41.66 25.31
CA PRO A 63 -4.87 42.43 25.63
C PRO A 63 -5.12 43.85 26.11
N TRP A 64 -6.05 44.57 25.47
CA TRP A 64 -6.49 45.92 25.83
C TRP A 64 -7.92 46.19 25.41
N ARG A 65 -8.50 47.33 25.90
CA ARG A 65 -9.86 47.77 25.58
C ARG A 65 -10.03 48.04 24.07
N GLN A 66 -11.26 47.92 23.57
CA GLN A 66 -11.59 48.00 22.15
C GLN A 66 -11.30 49.35 21.48
N LYS A 67 -11.41 50.46 22.26
CA LYS A 67 -11.23 51.83 21.78
C LYS A 67 -10.43 52.64 22.83
N GLY A 68 -9.84 53.78 22.41
CA GLY A 68 -9.17 54.73 23.31
C GLY A 68 -7.75 54.33 23.76
N THR A 69 -7.05 53.46 23.03
CA THR A 69 -5.64 53.06 23.29
C THR A 69 -4.66 53.47 22.20
N GLY A 70 -5.16 53.97 21.06
CA GLY A 70 -4.32 54.24 19.89
C GLY A 70 -3.75 53.01 19.19
N ASN A 71 -3.86 51.80 19.79
CA ASN A 71 -3.30 50.56 19.27
C ASN A 71 -4.30 49.84 18.37
N ALA A 72 -3.78 48.98 17.48
CA ALA A 72 -4.59 48.06 16.64
C ALA A 72 -5.49 47.18 17.51
N ARG A 73 -6.70 46.91 17.05
CA ARG A 73 -7.67 46.09 17.79
C ARG A 73 -7.27 44.62 17.76
N HIS A 74 -7.07 44.01 18.91
CA HIS A 74 -6.79 42.58 19.05
C HIS A 74 -7.74 41.91 20.04
N GLY A 75 -8.22 40.72 19.71
CA GLY A 75 -9.08 39.92 20.58
C GLY A 75 -8.31 38.96 21.48
N SER A 76 -7.16 38.47 21.01
CA SER A 76 -6.37 37.48 21.73
C SER A 76 -4.90 37.52 21.29
N ILE A 77 -4.00 37.25 22.22
CA ILE A 77 -2.55 37.09 21.96
C ILE A 77 -2.21 35.77 21.26
N ARG A 78 -3.15 34.83 21.18
CA ARG A 78 -2.98 33.56 20.45
C ARG A 78 -3.11 33.72 18.92
N SER A 79 -3.48 34.91 18.44
CA SER A 79 -3.61 35.19 17.01
C SER A 79 -2.29 34.91 16.29
N PRO A 80 -2.30 34.37 15.06
CA PRO A 80 -1.10 34.16 14.26
C PRO A 80 -0.23 35.39 14.03
N LEU A 81 -0.80 36.56 14.16
CA LEU A 81 -0.09 37.86 14.07
C LEU A 81 0.88 38.09 15.24
N TRP A 82 0.67 37.40 16.36
CA TRP A 82 1.48 37.56 17.56
C TRP A 82 2.60 36.56 17.60
N ARG A 83 3.76 36.97 18.09
CA ARG A 83 4.88 36.06 18.35
C ARG A 83 4.44 35.04 19.42
N GLY A 84 4.57 33.77 19.09
CA GLY A 84 4.05 32.68 19.94
C GLY A 84 2.55 32.40 19.76
N GLY A 85 1.88 33.02 18.82
CA GLY A 85 0.51 32.67 18.43
C GLY A 85 0.44 31.39 17.64
N GLY A 86 -0.77 30.91 17.37
CA GLY A 86 -1.00 29.68 16.62
C GLY A 86 -0.70 29.80 15.13
N ALA A 87 -0.34 28.71 14.49
CA ALA A 87 -0.13 28.65 13.04
C ALA A 87 -1.47 28.67 12.29
N THR A 88 -1.56 29.44 11.19
CA THR A 88 -2.78 29.54 10.38
C THR A 88 -2.92 28.37 9.41
N PHE A 89 -1.85 28.06 8.67
CA PHE A 89 -1.84 27.03 7.61
C PHE A 89 -0.76 25.97 7.83
N GLY A 90 -0.49 25.66 9.09
CA GLY A 90 0.49 24.65 9.43
C GLY A 90 0.05 23.21 9.10
N PRO A 91 0.97 22.26 9.17
CA PRO A 91 0.63 20.85 9.02
C PRO A 91 -0.33 20.38 10.11
N ARG A 92 -1.29 19.52 9.77
CA ARG A 92 -2.27 18.95 10.71
C ARG A 92 -2.22 17.43 10.62
N SER A 93 -2.17 16.75 11.76
CA SER A 93 -2.21 15.29 11.86
C SER A 93 -3.55 14.69 11.40
N GLU A 94 -4.61 15.48 11.45
CA GLU A 94 -5.95 15.07 11.00
C GLU A 94 -6.11 15.07 9.48
N LYS A 95 -5.15 15.64 8.73
CA LYS A 95 -5.23 15.76 7.29
C LYS A 95 -5.16 14.39 6.63
N ASN A 96 -6.23 14.00 5.95
CA ASN A 96 -6.28 12.75 5.19
C ASN A 96 -5.68 12.96 3.79
N TYR A 97 -4.58 12.24 3.50
CA TYR A 97 -3.93 12.21 2.18
C TYR A 97 -4.39 11.06 1.30
N SER A 98 -5.27 10.18 1.79
CA SER A 98 -5.74 9.01 1.08
C SER A 98 -6.50 9.39 -0.21
N LYS A 99 -6.12 8.75 -1.32
CA LYS A 99 -6.75 8.91 -2.64
C LYS A 99 -7.33 7.57 -3.09
N LYS A 100 -8.60 7.58 -3.49
CA LYS A 100 -9.27 6.39 -4.05
C LYS A 100 -8.73 6.10 -5.45
N ILE A 101 -8.32 4.85 -5.68
CA ILE A 101 -7.89 4.35 -6.99
C ILE A 101 -8.91 3.31 -7.48
N ASN A 102 -9.41 3.46 -8.70
CA ASN A 102 -10.29 2.47 -9.31
C ASN A 102 -9.53 1.18 -9.60
N LYS A 103 -10.09 0.02 -9.25
CA LYS A 103 -9.47 -1.30 -9.45
C LYS A 103 -9.01 -1.53 -10.90
N LYS A 104 -9.82 -1.15 -11.88
CA LYS A 104 -9.48 -1.26 -13.30
C LYS A 104 -8.29 -0.38 -13.71
N MET A 105 -8.20 0.84 -13.15
CA MET A 105 -7.07 1.76 -13.40
C MET A 105 -5.79 1.20 -12.79
N LYS A 106 -5.83 0.71 -11.52
CA LYS A 106 -4.69 0.10 -10.85
C LYS A 106 -4.15 -1.09 -11.66
N ALA A 107 -5.01 -2.01 -12.09
CA ALA A 107 -4.62 -3.16 -12.89
C ALA A 107 -4.04 -2.75 -14.25
N LYS A 108 -4.68 -1.82 -14.97
CA LYS A 108 -4.19 -1.35 -16.27
C LYS A 108 -2.84 -0.65 -16.16
N ALA A 109 -2.61 0.15 -15.11
CA ALA A 109 -1.31 0.79 -14.86
C ALA A 109 -0.20 -0.24 -14.59
N LEU A 110 -0.49 -1.28 -13.78
CA LEU A 110 0.42 -2.40 -13.52
C LEU A 110 0.81 -3.10 -14.83
N PHE A 111 -0.16 -3.46 -15.66
CA PHE A 111 0.11 -4.16 -16.93
C PHE A 111 0.85 -3.29 -17.95
N THR A 112 0.55 -2.00 -17.98
CA THR A 112 1.29 -1.04 -18.81
C THR A 112 2.77 -0.96 -18.37
N ALA A 113 3.04 -0.96 -17.05
CA ALA A 113 4.41 -0.97 -16.53
C ALA A 113 5.13 -2.29 -16.83
N LEU A 114 4.46 -3.45 -16.68
CA LEU A 114 5.01 -4.76 -17.05
C LEU A 114 5.32 -4.84 -18.55
N SER A 115 4.42 -4.35 -19.40
CA SER A 115 4.64 -4.31 -20.86
C SER A 115 5.87 -3.48 -21.23
N LYS A 116 6.07 -2.34 -20.55
CA LYS A 116 7.23 -1.48 -20.81
C LYS A 116 8.52 -2.15 -20.36
N LYS A 117 8.55 -2.70 -19.14
CA LYS A 117 9.72 -3.44 -18.65
C LYS A 117 10.10 -4.65 -19.50
N PHE A 118 9.10 -5.34 -20.03
CA PHE A 118 9.37 -6.46 -20.95
C PHE A 118 10.01 -5.98 -22.26
N LYS A 119 9.51 -4.86 -22.85
CA LYS A 119 10.10 -4.26 -24.04
C LYS A 119 11.54 -3.76 -23.83
N ASP A 120 11.83 -3.29 -22.62
CA ASP A 120 13.16 -2.79 -22.25
C ASP A 120 14.11 -3.93 -21.80
N ASN A 121 13.67 -5.20 -21.87
CA ASN A 121 14.41 -6.40 -21.42
C ASN A 121 14.88 -6.33 -19.97
N GLU A 122 14.04 -5.82 -19.08
CA GLU A 122 14.32 -5.67 -17.65
C GLU A 122 13.64 -6.78 -16.80
N ILE A 123 13.08 -7.83 -17.42
CA ILE A 123 12.40 -8.94 -16.72
C ILE A 123 13.18 -10.22 -16.87
N ILE A 124 13.46 -10.91 -15.76
CA ILE A 124 14.02 -12.26 -15.70
C ILE A 124 12.91 -13.21 -15.23
N PHE A 125 12.73 -14.30 -15.95
CA PHE A 125 11.84 -15.38 -15.56
C PHE A 125 12.68 -16.54 -15.00
N ILE A 126 12.38 -16.98 -13.79
CA ILE A 126 13.04 -18.09 -13.12
C ILE A 126 12.02 -19.19 -12.91
N ASP A 127 12.39 -20.42 -13.26
CA ASP A 127 11.52 -21.58 -13.10
C ASP A 127 11.14 -21.76 -11.63
N ASN A 128 12.10 -21.99 -10.76
CA ASN A 128 11.86 -22.12 -9.34
C ASN A 128 13.04 -21.57 -8.52
N LEU A 129 12.72 -20.97 -7.35
CA LEU A 129 13.67 -20.57 -6.34
C LEU A 129 13.40 -21.40 -5.07
N SER A 130 14.28 -22.33 -4.75
CA SER A 130 14.15 -23.17 -3.56
C SER A 130 15.41 -23.10 -2.71
N PHE A 131 15.21 -22.87 -1.41
CA PHE A 131 16.29 -22.86 -0.41
C PHE A 131 15.95 -23.87 0.68
N THR A 132 16.89 -24.75 1.00
CA THR A 132 16.73 -25.72 2.10
C THR A 132 16.65 -25.04 3.47
N GLY A 133 17.17 -23.81 3.58
CA GLY A 133 17.11 -22.98 4.78
C GLY A 133 17.45 -21.51 4.47
N PRO A 134 17.15 -20.58 5.38
CA PRO A 134 17.40 -19.15 5.18
C PRO A 134 18.89 -18.85 5.22
N LYS A 135 19.54 -18.76 4.07
CA LYS A 135 20.99 -18.46 3.93
C LYS A 135 21.25 -17.36 2.91
N SER A 136 21.68 -16.20 3.36
CA SER A 136 22.02 -15.05 2.50
C SER A 136 23.19 -15.31 1.55
N ALA A 137 24.15 -16.17 1.95
CA ALA A 137 25.24 -16.56 1.06
C ALA A 137 24.77 -17.32 -0.18
N GLN A 138 23.76 -18.18 -0.06
CA GLN A 138 23.18 -18.87 -1.22
C GLN A 138 22.41 -17.87 -2.12
N ALA A 139 21.65 -16.95 -1.51
CA ALA A 139 20.95 -15.91 -2.26
C ALA A 139 21.94 -15.01 -3.03
N LYS A 140 23.10 -14.67 -2.45
CA LYS A 140 24.16 -13.95 -3.16
C LYS A 140 24.68 -14.70 -4.37
N LYS A 141 24.98 -16.00 -4.23
CA LYS A 141 25.41 -16.82 -5.37
C LYS A 141 24.40 -16.83 -6.51
N VAL A 142 23.11 -16.93 -6.19
CA VAL A 142 22.03 -16.83 -7.20
C VAL A 142 22.05 -15.47 -7.91
N LEU A 143 22.21 -14.37 -7.19
CA LEU A 143 22.29 -13.03 -7.79
C LEU A 143 23.51 -12.87 -8.68
N ASP A 144 24.66 -13.38 -8.25
CA ASP A 144 25.90 -13.35 -9.02
C ASP A 144 25.76 -14.18 -10.31
N SER A 145 25.11 -15.36 -10.26
CA SER A 145 24.81 -16.17 -11.43
C SER A 145 23.86 -15.48 -12.40
N LEU A 146 22.80 -14.85 -11.90
CA LEU A 146 21.84 -14.10 -12.72
C LEU A 146 22.45 -12.84 -13.33
N SER A 147 23.41 -12.20 -12.66
CA SER A 147 24.13 -11.03 -13.21
C SER A 147 25.00 -11.38 -14.43
N GLY A 148 25.40 -12.64 -14.57
CA GLY A 148 26.09 -13.16 -15.75
C GLY A 148 25.25 -13.19 -17.03
N ILE A 149 23.93 -13.10 -16.93
CA ILE A 149 23.04 -13.02 -18.09
C ILE A 149 23.22 -11.69 -18.78
N SER A 150 23.31 -11.68 -20.12
CA SER A 150 23.46 -10.47 -20.92
C SER A 150 22.30 -9.48 -20.65
N GLY A 151 22.63 -8.23 -20.31
CA GLY A 151 21.62 -7.19 -19.96
C GLY A 151 21.39 -7.01 -18.47
N PHE A 152 21.83 -7.95 -17.58
CA PHE A 152 21.52 -7.90 -16.15
C PHE A 152 22.75 -7.65 -15.24
N LYS A 153 23.85 -7.13 -15.79
CA LYS A 153 25.09 -6.86 -15.04
C LYS A 153 24.90 -5.97 -13.82
N ASP A 154 23.98 -5.01 -13.87
CA ASP A 154 23.72 -4.09 -12.76
C ASP A 154 22.99 -4.73 -11.58
N LEU A 155 22.56 -5.99 -11.69
CA LEU A 155 21.88 -6.71 -10.62
C LEU A 155 22.78 -6.84 -9.38
N ALA A 156 24.07 -7.15 -9.60
CA ALA A 156 25.06 -7.28 -8.55
C ALA A 156 25.71 -5.94 -8.13
N THR A 157 25.83 -4.98 -9.08
CA THR A 157 26.60 -3.75 -8.87
C THR A 157 25.79 -2.59 -8.31
N LYS A 158 24.50 -2.53 -8.62
CA LYS A 158 23.62 -1.41 -8.21
C LYS A 158 23.33 -1.44 -6.71
N ARG A 159 23.70 -0.36 -6.01
CA ARG A 159 23.58 -0.27 -4.54
C ARG A 159 22.14 -0.08 -4.03
N LYS A 160 21.24 0.53 -4.81
CA LYS A 160 19.84 0.80 -4.41
C LYS A 160 18.90 0.42 -5.53
N ASN A 161 17.75 -0.13 -5.20
CA ASN A 161 16.68 -0.42 -6.14
C ASN A 161 17.14 -1.23 -7.36
N ALA A 162 17.91 -2.31 -7.12
CA ALA A 162 18.43 -3.14 -8.20
C ALA A 162 17.33 -4.03 -8.76
N ALA A 163 16.68 -4.83 -7.93
CA ALA A 163 15.66 -5.76 -8.37
C ALA A 163 14.47 -5.89 -7.42
N LEU A 164 13.31 -6.17 -8.00
CA LEU A 164 12.12 -6.64 -7.34
C LEU A 164 11.99 -8.15 -7.62
N LEU A 165 12.07 -8.97 -6.59
CA LEU A 165 11.84 -10.41 -6.68
C LEU A 165 10.39 -10.72 -6.33
N SER A 166 9.65 -11.21 -7.32
CA SER A 166 8.25 -11.58 -7.15
C SER A 166 8.10 -13.09 -7.10
N LEU A 167 7.58 -13.60 -6.00
CA LEU A 167 7.34 -15.00 -5.76
C LEU A 167 5.93 -15.40 -6.21
N GLY A 168 5.79 -16.52 -6.92
CA GLY A 168 4.49 -17.09 -7.28
C GLY A 168 3.74 -17.57 -6.05
N GLU A 169 4.44 -18.23 -5.14
CA GLU A 169 3.94 -18.70 -3.85
C GLU A 169 4.85 -18.20 -2.72
N LYS A 170 4.27 -18.01 -1.54
CA LYS A 170 5.02 -17.53 -0.37
C LYS A 170 5.99 -18.59 0.13
N ASP A 171 7.27 -18.32 0.03
CA ASP A 171 8.33 -19.13 0.64
C ASP A 171 9.11 -18.29 1.68
N LYS A 172 8.98 -18.69 2.96
CA LYS A 172 9.64 -18.03 4.07
C LYS A 172 11.18 -18.14 4.01
N ASN A 173 11.70 -19.23 3.44
CA ASN A 173 13.14 -19.42 3.35
C ASN A 173 13.74 -18.48 2.32
N THR A 174 13.11 -18.36 1.15
CA THR A 174 13.50 -17.42 0.11
C THR A 174 13.38 -15.98 0.60
N GLU A 175 12.25 -15.59 1.20
CA GLU A 175 12.06 -14.24 1.75
C GLU A 175 13.17 -13.87 2.75
N ARG A 176 13.47 -14.74 3.72
CA ARG A 176 14.51 -14.51 4.73
C ARG A 176 15.91 -14.48 4.14
N SER A 177 16.19 -15.29 3.11
CA SER A 177 17.49 -15.34 2.44
C SER A 177 17.83 -14.03 1.73
N PHE A 178 16.83 -13.37 1.12
CA PHE A 178 16.99 -12.10 0.42
C PHE A 178 16.76 -10.86 1.28
N ARG A 179 16.15 -10.97 2.45
CA ARG A 179 15.77 -9.83 3.30
C ARG A 179 16.93 -8.91 3.69
N ASN A 180 18.14 -9.44 3.79
CA ASN A 180 19.33 -8.67 4.17
C ASN A 180 19.91 -7.79 3.03
N PHE A 181 19.45 -7.99 1.78
CA PHE A 181 19.91 -7.18 0.64
C PHE A 181 19.10 -5.90 0.54
N GLY A 182 19.71 -4.75 0.89
CA GLY A 182 19.02 -3.44 0.84
C GLY A 182 18.68 -2.92 -0.56
N ASN A 183 19.20 -3.55 -1.61
CA ASN A 183 18.97 -3.21 -3.01
C ASN A 183 17.89 -4.09 -3.68
N ILE A 184 17.38 -5.10 -2.99
CA ILE A 184 16.38 -6.04 -3.49
C ILE A 184 15.16 -5.99 -2.59
N LEU A 185 13.98 -5.94 -3.19
CA LEU A 185 12.71 -6.15 -2.52
C LEU A 185 12.16 -7.51 -2.91
N VAL A 186 11.70 -8.28 -1.92
CA VAL A 186 11.00 -9.55 -2.15
C VAL A 186 9.54 -9.37 -1.80
N ASP A 187 8.66 -9.68 -2.72
CA ASP A 187 7.22 -9.64 -2.49
C ASP A 187 6.50 -10.76 -3.27
N GLU A 188 5.27 -11.03 -2.86
CA GLU A 188 4.42 -11.98 -3.56
C GLU A 188 3.81 -11.36 -4.83
N ALA A 189 3.63 -12.15 -5.87
CA ALA A 189 3.06 -11.71 -7.15
C ALA A 189 1.67 -11.06 -7.02
N ARG A 190 0.91 -11.41 -5.99
CA ARG A 190 -0.40 -10.81 -5.73
C ARG A 190 -0.32 -9.36 -5.26
N ASN A 191 0.77 -8.97 -4.62
CA ASN A 191 0.97 -7.64 -4.04
C ASN A 191 1.60 -6.66 -5.03
N LEU A 192 2.12 -7.14 -6.17
CA LEU A 192 2.77 -6.30 -7.16
C LEU A 192 1.98 -5.02 -7.47
N ASP A 193 2.66 -3.89 -7.29
CA ASP A 193 2.16 -2.56 -7.56
C ASP A 193 3.00 -1.85 -8.64
N ALA A 194 2.36 -0.93 -9.36
CA ALA A 194 3.02 -0.17 -10.42
C ALA A 194 4.17 0.73 -9.89
N GLU A 195 4.07 1.21 -8.65
CA GLU A 195 5.11 2.03 -8.01
C GLU A 195 6.39 1.22 -7.80
N GLU A 196 6.27 0.00 -7.27
CA GLU A 196 7.41 -0.87 -7.02
C GLU A 196 8.11 -1.29 -8.32
N LEU A 197 7.33 -1.66 -9.34
CA LEU A 197 7.87 -1.96 -10.65
C LEU A 197 8.70 -0.83 -11.26
N LEU A 198 8.30 0.42 -11.04
CA LEU A 198 9.00 1.58 -11.56
C LEU A 198 10.19 2.02 -10.68
N THR A 199 10.16 1.65 -9.39
CA THR A 199 11.23 1.97 -8.44
C THR A 199 12.45 1.09 -8.66
N TYR A 200 12.24 -0.21 -8.91
CA TYR A 200 13.32 -1.16 -9.15
C TYR A 200 13.64 -1.30 -10.63
N LYS A 201 14.95 -1.40 -10.96
CA LYS A 201 15.37 -1.54 -12.35
C LYS A 201 14.94 -2.88 -12.93
N TYR A 202 15.24 -3.97 -12.26
CA TYR A 202 14.95 -5.31 -12.75
C TYR A 202 13.76 -5.92 -12.02
N LEU A 203 13.02 -6.77 -12.72
CA LEU A 203 11.96 -7.59 -12.18
C LEU A 203 12.32 -9.06 -12.35
N ILE A 204 12.36 -9.81 -11.27
CA ILE A 204 12.62 -11.24 -11.26
C ILE A 204 11.32 -11.94 -10.89
N LEU A 205 10.81 -12.79 -11.79
CA LEU A 205 9.57 -13.53 -11.59
C LEU A 205 9.88 -15.00 -11.38
N SER A 206 9.64 -15.54 -10.18
CA SER A 206 9.78 -16.96 -9.86
C SER A 206 8.45 -17.66 -10.06
N GLN A 207 8.46 -18.84 -10.70
CA GLN A 207 7.27 -19.60 -11.06
C GLN A 207 6.31 -18.82 -11.97
N PRO A 208 6.74 -18.48 -13.19
CA PRO A 208 6.00 -17.55 -14.06
C PRO A 208 4.58 -18.00 -14.38
N GLU A 209 4.32 -19.30 -14.49
CA GLU A 209 2.97 -19.83 -14.76
C GLU A 209 1.97 -19.49 -13.67
N ASN A 210 2.38 -19.59 -12.41
CA ASN A 210 1.54 -19.26 -11.26
C ASN A 210 1.26 -17.73 -11.23
N ILE A 211 2.28 -16.93 -11.50
CA ILE A 211 2.18 -15.47 -11.57
C ILE A 211 1.20 -15.05 -12.67
N PHE A 212 1.29 -15.63 -13.85
CA PHE A 212 0.38 -15.29 -14.97
C PHE A 212 -1.07 -15.61 -14.64
N LYS A 213 -1.35 -16.74 -13.98
CA LYS A 213 -2.70 -17.06 -13.47
C LYS A 213 -3.24 -15.98 -12.52
N PHE A 214 -2.39 -15.41 -11.66
CA PHE A 214 -2.79 -14.30 -10.77
C PHE A 214 -3.00 -12.99 -11.52
N LEU A 215 -2.12 -12.65 -12.46
CA LEU A 215 -2.25 -11.43 -13.25
C LEU A 215 -3.49 -11.46 -14.14
N GLU A 216 -3.79 -12.58 -14.75
CA GLU A 216 -5.01 -12.76 -15.54
C GLU A 216 -6.30 -12.59 -14.72
N LYS A 217 -6.32 -13.00 -13.46
CA LYS A 217 -7.44 -12.75 -12.56
C LYS A 217 -7.66 -11.26 -12.26
N LYS A 218 -6.61 -10.43 -12.36
CA LYS A 218 -6.71 -8.95 -12.20
C LYS A 218 -7.19 -8.26 -13.48
N LEU A 219 -7.33 -8.95 -14.63
CA LEU A 219 -7.80 -8.35 -15.88
C LEU A 219 -9.21 -7.75 -15.71
N PRO A 220 -9.42 -6.50 -16.12
CA PRO A 220 -10.72 -5.88 -16.10
C PRO A 220 -11.62 -6.49 -17.18
N GLY A 221 -12.54 -7.34 -16.79
CA GLY A 221 -13.50 -7.94 -17.73
C GLY A 221 -13.88 -9.38 -17.44
N LYS A 222 -13.07 -10.16 -16.73
CA LYS A 222 -13.54 -11.46 -16.23
C LYS A 222 -14.39 -11.22 -14.97
N PRO A 223 -15.67 -11.65 -14.94
CA PRO A 223 -16.47 -11.56 -13.73
C PRO A 223 -15.79 -12.42 -12.68
N VAL A 224 -15.27 -11.78 -11.63
CA VAL A 224 -14.89 -12.50 -10.42
C VAL A 224 -16.18 -13.20 -9.97
N LYS A 225 -16.25 -14.53 -10.09
CA LYS A 225 -17.30 -15.33 -9.45
C LYS A 225 -17.25 -14.92 -7.97
N LYS A 226 -18.22 -14.10 -7.56
CA LYS A 226 -18.38 -13.74 -6.15
C LYS A 226 -18.47 -15.07 -5.41
N ALA A 227 -17.52 -15.34 -4.52
CA ALA A 227 -17.67 -16.44 -3.59
C ALA A 227 -19.06 -16.30 -2.97
N PRO A 228 -19.84 -17.40 -2.83
CA PRO A 228 -21.18 -17.31 -2.28
C PRO A 228 -21.08 -16.62 -0.93
N VAL A 229 -21.72 -15.45 -0.86
CA VAL A 229 -21.85 -14.73 0.41
C VAL A 229 -22.54 -15.70 1.34
N ARG A 230 -21.82 -16.25 2.32
CA ARG A 230 -22.44 -17.00 3.40
C ARG A 230 -23.46 -16.06 4.03
N LYS A 231 -24.74 -16.33 3.75
CA LYS A 231 -25.83 -15.61 4.41
C LYS A 231 -25.56 -15.72 5.90
N ALA A 232 -25.27 -14.60 6.53
CA ALA A 232 -25.14 -14.55 7.98
C ALA A 232 -26.48 -15.04 8.52
N THR A 233 -26.48 -16.20 9.15
CA THR A 233 -27.60 -16.71 9.92
C THR A 233 -27.89 -15.68 10.99
N LYS A 234 -29.04 -15.00 10.90
CA LYS A 234 -29.51 -14.08 11.92
C LYS A 234 -29.48 -14.82 13.25
N PRO A 235 -28.87 -14.30 14.32
CA PRO A 235 -28.93 -14.93 15.62
C PRO A 235 -30.40 -15.02 16.03
N ALA A 236 -30.84 -16.24 16.41
CA ALA A 236 -32.19 -16.48 16.91
C ALA A 236 -32.42 -15.60 18.15
N VAL A 237 -33.33 -14.64 18.04
CA VAL A 237 -33.78 -13.80 19.14
C VAL A 237 -34.50 -14.72 20.13
N LYS A 238 -33.85 -15.03 21.25
CA LYS A 238 -34.49 -15.71 22.41
C LYS A 238 -35.59 -14.78 22.92
N LYS A 239 -36.84 -15.20 22.75
CA LYS A 239 -38.02 -14.54 23.36
C LYS A 239 -37.84 -14.57 24.89
N THR A 240 -37.46 -13.47 25.48
CA THR A 240 -37.48 -13.27 26.93
C THR A 240 -38.92 -13.16 27.38
N VAL A 241 -39.33 -14.12 28.19
CA VAL A 241 -40.63 -14.16 28.87
C VAL A 241 -40.74 -12.91 29.75
N LYS A 242 -41.73 -12.04 29.48
CA LYS A 242 -42.08 -10.91 30.34
C LYS A 242 -42.63 -11.44 31.67
N LYS A 243 -41.85 -11.35 32.74
CA LYS A 243 -42.38 -11.45 34.11
C LYS A 243 -43.16 -10.17 34.40
N THR A 244 -44.46 -10.31 34.61
CA THR A 244 -45.36 -9.28 35.11
C THR A 244 -45.00 -8.92 36.54
N VAL A 245 -44.43 -7.73 36.74
CA VAL A 245 -44.21 -7.15 38.06
C VAL A 245 -45.53 -6.53 38.54
N LYS A 246 -46.16 -7.10 39.55
CA LYS A 246 -47.31 -6.52 40.26
C LYS A 246 -46.85 -5.25 40.99
N LYS A 247 -47.49 -4.10 40.72
CA LYS A 247 -47.31 -2.84 41.45
C LYS A 247 -47.81 -2.98 42.90
N PRO A 248 -47.05 -2.52 43.91
CA PRO A 248 -47.59 -2.43 45.29
C PRO A 248 -48.56 -1.26 45.40
N ALA A 249 -49.64 -1.52 46.16
CA ALA A 249 -50.71 -0.56 46.44
C ALA A 249 -50.22 0.59 47.32
N VAL A 250 -50.54 1.84 46.90
CA VAL A 250 -50.29 3.06 47.63
C VAL A 250 -51.32 3.16 48.80
N LYS A 251 -50.89 3.11 50.06
CA LYS A 251 -51.70 3.44 51.23
C LYS A 251 -51.88 4.94 51.30
N LYS A 252 -53.13 5.38 51.22
CA LYS A 252 -53.53 6.75 51.51
C LYS A 252 -53.42 6.98 53.03
N THR A 253 -52.55 7.87 53.45
CA THR A 253 -52.56 8.40 54.82
C THR A 253 -53.40 9.65 54.86
N THR A 254 -54.51 9.54 55.61
CA THR A 254 -55.40 10.63 55.99
C THR A 254 -54.71 11.59 56.95
N LYS A 255 -54.76 12.87 56.63
CA LYS A 255 -54.47 13.99 57.55
C LYS A 255 -55.51 14.00 58.67
N ARG A 256 -55.05 14.15 59.90
CA ARG A 256 -55.79 14.74 61.01
C ARG A 256 -54.91 15.82 61.69
N LYS A 257 -55.51 17.00 61.73
CA LYS A 257 -55.25 18.19 62.59
C LYS A 257 -53.80 18.68 62.72
#